data_71171d7be776a30058a0e938e490bcaa
#
_entry.id   71171d7be776a30058a0e938e490bcaa
#
_cell.length_a   1.000
_cell.length_b   1.000
_cell.length_c   1.000
_cell.angle_alpha   90.00
_cell.angle_beta   90.00
_cell.angle_gamma   90.00
#
_symmetry.space_group_name_H-M   'P 1'
#
loop_
_entity.id
_entity.type
_entity.pdbx_description
1 polymer ?
#
loop_
_entity_poly.entity_id
_entity_poly.type
_entity_poly.pdbx_seq_one_letter_code
_entity_poly.pdbx_strand_id
1 'polypeptide(L)'
;MGREVMLIEQECRAVVLKYDLEFDSEEIKKNIDKITNQIFKLLPSREEGGDWQTPLQNLILEIIGIKALWIDQPNLFSLLCRLEALQTLTEEEDFLVFRKLIFECLSLCNQIKKCLDTI
;
A
#
# COMPACT_ATOMS: atom_id res chain seq x y z
N MET A 1 -28.58 9.55 2.07
CA MET A 1 -27.94 9.47 1.86
C MET A 1 -27.34 9.08 1.46
N GLY A 2 -27.41 9.15 1.33
CA GLY A 2 -26.62 8.84 0.92
C GLY A 2 -26.15 8.48 0.54
N ARG A 3 -25.65 8.52 0.52
CA ARG A 3 -25.02 8.09 -0.05
C ARG A 3 -24.78 7.09 0.01
N GLU A 4 -25.05 6.82 0.30
CA GLU A 4 -24.65 5.87 0.31
C GLU A 4 -24.48 5.03 -0.09
N VAL A 5 -24.76 5.13 -0.53
CA VAL A 5 -24.51 4.36 -0.95
C VAL A 5 -24.04 3.92 -1.56
N MET A 6 -23.75 4.19 -1.83
CA MET A 6 -23.18 3.93 -2.40
C MET A 6 -22.58 3.23 -2.55
N LEU A 7 -22.52 3.16 -2.51
CA LEU A 7 -21.86 2.67 -2.69
C LEU A 7 -21.48 1.66 -2.87
N ILE A 8 -21.24 1.24 -3.02
CA ILE A 8 -21.02 0.28 -2.90
C ILE A 8 -20.52 -0.60 -3.82
N GLU A 9 -20.99 -0.76 -4.62
CA GLU A 9 -20.53 -1.53 -5.58
C GLU A 9 -19.44 -0.91 -6.10
N GLN A 10 -19.18 0.13 -5.76
CA GLN A 10 -18.19 0.70 -6.30
C GLN A 10 -17.19 0.72 -5.41
N GLU A 11 -16.90 -0.28 -4.86
CA GLU A 11 -15.94 -0.37 -3.99
C GLU A 11 -14.74 0.32 -4.28
N CYS A 12 -14.26 0.27 -5.38
CA CYS A 12 -12.98 0.89 -5.66
C CYS A 12 -13.05 2.38 -5.64
N ARG A 13 -14.28 2.92 -5.69
CA ARG A 13 -14.30 4.25 -5.78
C ARG A 13 -14.38 4.90 -4.53
N ALA A 14 -14.51 4.38 -3.77
CA ALA A 14 -14.58 4.97 -2.72
C ALA A 14 -13.81 5.78 -2.10
N VAL A 15 -13.19 6.34 -2.62
CA VAL A 15 -12.48 7.19 -2.11
C VAL A 15 -13.33 8.03 -1.39
N VAL A 16 -13.57 7.98 -0.41
CA VAL A 16 -14.39 8.47 0.17
C VAL A 16 -14.38 8.89 1.19
N LEU A 17 -14.68 9.15 1.54
CA LEU A 17 -15.51 9.85 1.87
C LEU A 17 -15.80 9.73 3.25
N LYS A 18 -14.92 9.19 4.03
CA LYS A 18 -15.08 9.16 5.40
C LYS A 18 -15.36 10.53 5.97
N TYR A 19 -14.80 11.56 5.40
CA TYR A 19 -14.99 12.90 5.90
C TYR A 19 -15.51 13.79 4.81
N ASP A 20 -16.28 13.26 3.90
CA ASP A 20 -16.75 14.03 2.77
C ASP A 20 -15.58 14.57 1.97
N LEU A 21 -14.47 13.88 2.01
CA LEU A 21 -13.35 14.30 1.21
C LEU A 21 -13.37 13.54 -0.09
N GLU A 22 -13.12 14.25 -1.17
CA GLU A 22 -13.07 13.60 -2.43
C GLU A 22 -11.65 13.55 -2.85
N PHE A 23 -11.11 12.39 -3.11
CA PHE A 23 -9.76 12.29 -3.61
C PHE A 23 -9.82 12.03 -5.08
N ASP A 24 -8.97 12.74 -5.81
CA ASP A 24 -8.79 12.52 -7.22
C ASP A 24 -8.13 11.15 -7.40
N SER A 25 -8.73 10.28 -8.17
CA SER A 25 -8.17 8.94 -8.39
C SER A 25 -6.79 9.02 -9.06
N GLU A 26 -6.54 10.06 -9.84
CA GLU A 26 -5.21 10.22 -10.45
C GLU A 26 -4.16 10.52 -9.39
N GLU A 27 -4.51 11.30 -8.39
CA GLU A 27 -3.58 11.57 -7.30
C GLU A 27 -3.31 10.35 -6.49
N ILE A 28 -4.32 9.53 -6.25
CA ILE A 28 -4.13 8.29 -5.51
C ILE A 28 -3.25 7.35 -6.30
N LYS A 29 -3.44 7.28 -7.62
CA LYS A 29 -2.58 6.45 -8.46
C LYS A 29 -1.13 6.90 -8.38
N LYS A 30 -0.89 8.20 -8.38
CA LYS A 30 0.47 8.70 -8.26
C LYS A 30 1.08 8.30 -6.92
N ASN A 31 0.30 8.35 -5.87
CA ASN A 31 0.77 7.94 -4.56
C ASN A 31 1.08 6.45 -4.53
N ILE A 32 0.24 5.63 -5.16
CA ILE A 32 0.48 4.20 -5.21
C ILE A 32 1.72 3.90 -6.05
N ASP A 33 1.93 4.62 -7.15
CA ASP A 33 3.14 4.47 -7.95
C ASP A 33 4.39 4.81 -7.15
N LYS A 34 4.32 5.88 -6.38
CA LYS A 34 5.43 6.29 -5.53
C LYS A 34 5.71 5.23 -4.48
N ILE A 35 4.67 4.70 -3.86
CA ILE A 35 4.80 3.66 -2.84
C ILE A 35 5.39 2.40 -3.47
N THR A 36 4.93 2.04 -4.66
CA THR A 36 5.45 0.88 -5.38
C THR A 36 6.97 1.02 -5.59
N ASN A 37 7.39 2.18 -6.05
CA ASN A 37 8.82 2.42 -6.27
C ASN A 37 9.61 2.36 -4.96
N GLN A 38 9.04 2.88 -3.88
CA GLN A 38 9.72 2.86 -2.59
C GLN A 38 9.84 1.44 -2.06
N ILE A 39 8.81 0.62 -2.25
CA ILE A 39 8.87 -0.79 -1.84
C ILE A 39 9.95 -1.51 -2.62
N PHE A 40 9.99 -1.29 -3.94
CA PHE A 40 10.97 -1.96 -4.77
C PHE A 40 12.40 -1.62 -4.34
N LYS A 41 12.63 -0.38 -3.93
CA LYS A 41 13.96 0.06 -3.51
C LYS A 41 14.44 -0.55 -2.21
N LEU A 42 13.53 -1.15 -1.44
CA LEU A 42 13.93 -1.80 -0.20
C LEU A 42 14.86 -2.99 -0.46
N LEU A 43 14.66 -3.70 -1.57
CA LEU A 43 15.50 -4.85 -1.89
C LEU A 43 16.96 -4.48 -2.09
N PRO A 44 17.29 -3.60 -3.05
CA PRO A 44 18.71 -3.27 -3.22
C PRO A 44 19.30 -2.58 -1.99
N SER A 45 18.48 -1.81 -1.27
CA SER A 45 18.97 -1.16 -0.07
C SER A 45 19.43 -2.18 0.95
N ARG A 46 18.64 -3.23 1.15
CA ARG A 46 19.01 -4.28 2.09
C ARG A 46 20.21 -5.08 1.59
N GLU A 47 20.24 -5.38 0.29
CA GLU A 47 21.33 -6.15 -0.29
C GLU A 47 22.67 -5.43 -0.12
N GLU A 48 22.63 -4.11 -0.20
CA GLU A 48 23.86 -3.31 -0.08
C GLU A 48 24.20 -2.96 1.36
N GLY A 49 23.41 -3.45 2.30
CA GLY A 49 23.69 -3.15 3.71
C GLY A 49 23.27 -1.77 4.14
N GLY A 50 22.43 -1.11 3.34
CA GLY A 50 21.96 0.22 3.69
C GLY A 50 20.78 0.20 4.65
N ASP A 51 20.29 1.40 4.93
CA ASP A 51 19.15 1.53 5.83
C ASP A 51 17.86 1.31 5.04
N TRP A 52 17.27 0.13 5.20
CA TRP A 52 15.99 -0.18 4.60
C TRP A 52 14.86 -0.07 5.62
N GLN A 53 15.20 0.04 6.89
CA GLN A 53 14.19 0.01 7.96
C GLN A 53 13.48 1.34 8.11
N THR A 54 14.19 2.45 7.99
CA THR A 54 13.57 3.76 8.11
C THR A 54 12.59 4.02 6.95
N PRO A 55 12.98 3.79 5.69
CA PRO A 55 11.99 3.93 4.59
C PRO A 55 10.80 2.99 4.76
N LEU A 56 11.02 1.77 5.25
CA LEU A 56 9.93 0.84 5.47
C LEU A 56 8.95 1.38 6.50
N GLN A 57 9.46 1.92 7.60
CA GLN A 57 8.60 2.47 8.63
C GLN A 57 7.79 3.65 8.08
N ASN A 58 8.41 4.49 7.27
CA ASN A 58 7.71 5.60 6.64
C ASN A 58 6.61 5.11 5.71
N LEU A 59 6.87 4.02 4.98
CA LEU A 59 5.86 3.44 4.12
C LEU A 59 4.66 2.94 4.92
N ILE A 60 4.92 2.29 6.04
CA ILE A 60 3.86 1.78 6.90
C ILE A 60 2.97 2.92 7.37
N LEU A 61 3.57 4.03 7.77
CA LEU A 61 2.80 5.18 8.21
C LEU A 61 1.98 5.78 7.07
N GLU A 62 2.54 5.81 5.87
CA GLU A 62 1.80 6.29 4.71
C GLU A 62 0.59 5.43 4.41
N ILE A 63 0.78 4.11 4.46
CA ILE A 63 -0.32 3.18 4.17
C ILE A 63 -1.41 3.29 5.25
N ILE A 64 -1.02 3.46 6.49
CA ILE A 64 -2.00 3.66 7.56
C ILE A 64 -2.85 4.90 7.26
N GLY A 65 -2.21 5.97 6.80
CA GLY A 65 -2.94 7.19 6.47
C GLY A 65 -3.91 6.99 5.32
N ILE A 66 -3.48 6.32 4.26
CA ILE A 66 -4.34 6.06 3.11
C ILE A 66 -5.49 5.15 3.51
N LYS A 67 -5.20 4.12 4.31
CA LYS A 67 -6.23 3.19 4.74
C LYS A 67 -7.30 3.86 5.57
N ALA A 68 -6.91 4.85 6.38
CA ALA A 68 -7.86 5.57 7.20
C ALA A 68 -8.87 6.35 6.35
N LEU A 69 -8.46 6.76 5.16
CA LEU A 69 -9.33 7.50 4.26
C LEU A 69 -10.07 6.60 3.28
N TRP A 70 -9.43 5.52 2.84
CA TRP A 70 -10.02 4.63 1.84
C TRP A 70 -10.38 3.33 2.52
N ILE A 71 -11.50 3.33 3.21
CA ILE A 71 -11.84 2.23 4.10
C ILE A 71 -12.34 0.98 3.41
N ASP A 72 -12.74 1.08 2.15
CA ASP A 72 -13.30 -0.08 1.45
C ASP A 72 -12.28 -0.83 0.59
N GLN A 73 -11.00 -0.62 0.82
CA GLN A 73 -10.00 -1.29 0.01
C GLN A 73 -9.24 -2.33 0.83
N PRO A 74 -9.67 -3.60 0.75
CA PRO A 74 -9.05 -4.65 1.58
C PRO A 74 -7.59 -4.90 1.24
N ASN A 75 -7.18 -4.60 0.01
CA ASN A 75 -5.78 -4.82 -0.37
C ASN A 75 -4.84 -3.91 0.40
N LEU A 76 -5.34 -2.77 0.90
CA LEU A 76 -4.50 -1.90 1.73
C LEU A 76 -4.18 -2.56 3.06
N PHE A 77 -5.15 -3.26 3.65
CA PHE A 77 -4.90 -3.96 4.90
C PHE A 77 -3.89 -5.09 4.68
N SER A 78 -4.06 -5.85 3.59
CA SER A 78 -3.14 -6.93 3.27
C SER A 78 -1.73 -6.39 3.03
N LEU A 79 -1.64 -5.24 2.35
CA LEU A 79 -0.35 -4.61 2.10
C LEU A 79 0.30 -4.18 3.41
N LEU A 80 -0.48 -3.58 4.30
CA LEU A 80 0.02 -3.14 5.58
C LEU A 80 0.57 -4.32 6.39
N CYS A 81 -0.17 -5.43 6.42
CA CYS A 81 0.28 -6.61 7.15
C CYS A 81 1.62 -7.12 6.64
N ARG A 82 1.80 -7.11 5.33
CA ARG A 82 3.06 -7.59 4.75
C ARG A 82 4.20 -6.62 5.01
N LEU A 83 3.94 -5.33 4.96
CA LEU A 83 4.98 -4.36 5.27
C LEU A 83 5.41 -4.49 6.73
N GLU A 84 4.46 -4.72 7.62
CA GLU A 84 4.79 -4.92 9.03
C GLU A 84 5.59 -6.20 9.23
N ALA A 85 5.26 -7.25 8.49
CA ALA A 85 6.02 -8.50 8.58
C ALA A 85 7.48 -8.29 8.13
N LEU A 86 7.70 -7.42 7.15
CA LEU A 86 9.07 -7.15 6.71
C LEU A 86 9.93 -6.62 7.84
N GLN A 87 9.34 -5.87 8.77
CA GLN A 87 10.11 -5.31 9.86
C GLN A 87 10.71 -6.36 10.77
N THR A 88 10.15 -7.56 10.80
CA THR A 88 10.65 -8.62 11.67
C THR A 88 11.72 -9.47 11.00
N LEU A 89 11.95 -9.27 9.71
CA LEU A 89 12.89 -10.11 8.96
C LEU A 89 14.24 -9.44 8.88
N THR A 90 14.93 -9.38 10.02
CA THR A 90 16.18 -8.64 10.11
C THR A 90 17.43 -9.49 10.00
N GLU A 91 17.30 -10.82 10.06
CA GLU A 91 18.46 -11.67 10.02
C GLU A 91 18.84 -11.99 8.58
N GLU A 92 20.10 -12.34 8.37
CA GLU A 92 20.57 -12.61 7.03
C GLU A 92 19.83 -13.78 6.39
N GLU A 93 19.53 -14.80 7.16
CA GLU A 93 18.82 -15.94 6.62
C GLU A 93 17.38 -15.63 6.26
N ASP A 94 16.85 -14.48 6.67
CA ASP A 94 15.49 -14.10 6.35
C ASP A 94 15.37 -13.48 4.97
N PHE A 95 16.47 -13.31 4.25
CA PHE A 95 16.44 -12.54 3.01
C PHE A 95 15.51 -13.11 1.96
N LEU A 96 15.44 -14.42 1.83
CA LEU A 96 14.57 -15.01 0.80
C LEU A 96 13.10 -14.76 1.12
N VAL A 97 12.72 -14.82 2.40
CA VAL A 97 11.37 -14.52 2.81
C VAL A 97 11.09 -13.04 2.60
N PHE A 98 12.06 -12.20 2.93
CA PHE A 98 11.94 -10.76 2.72
C PHE A 98 11.68 -10.47 1.25
N ARG A 99 12.46 -11.09 0.35
CA ARG A 99 12.31 -10.87 -1.08
C ARG A 99 10.92 -11.32 -1.56
N LYS A 100 10.46 -12.46 -1.07
CA LYS A 100 9.14 -12.94 -1.44
C LYS A 100 8.06 -11.97 -1.01
N LEU A 101 8.15 -11.45 0.21
CA LEU A 101 7.16 -10.50 0.71
C LEU A 101 7.19 -9.20 -0.08
N ILE A 102 8.38 -8.77 -0.51
CA ILE A 102 8.48 -7.57 -1.35
C ILE A 102 7.65 -7.76 -2.63
N PHE A 103 7.79 -8.91 -3.28
CA PHE A 103 7.05 -9.14 -4.51
C PHE A 103 5.55 -9.27 -4.25
N GLU A 104 5.17 -9.80 -3.10
CA GLU A 104 3.75 -9.83 -2.73
C GLU A 104 3.21 -8.43 -2.52
N CYS A 105 4.01 -7.55 -1.91
CA CYS A 105 3.60 -6.17 -1.73
C CYS A 105 3.42 -5.47 -3.08
N LEU A 106 4.35 -5.71 -4.01
CA LEU A 106 4.26 -5.10 -5.33
C LEU A 106 3.01 -5.58 -6.07
N SER A 107 2.68 -6.86 -5.92
CA SER A 107 1.47 -7.40 -6.52
C SER A 107 0.22 -6.75 -5.95
N LEU A 108 0.20 -6.53 -4.64
CA LEU A 108 -0.93 -5.87 -4.01
C LEU A 108 -1.08 -4.42 -4.49
N CYS A 109 0.04 -3.72 -4.64
CA CYS A 109 0.00 -2.36 -5.18
C CYS A 109 -0.60 -2.35 -6.57
N ASN A 110 -0.23 -3.34 -7.39
CA ASN A 110 -0.75 -3.42 -8.73
C ASN A 110 -2.25 -3.69 -8.72
N GLN A 111 -2.72 -4.53 -7.81
CA GLN A 111 -4.15 -4.78 -7.68
C GLN A 111 -4.91 -3.54 -7.25
N ILE A 112 -4.34 -2.76 -6.35
CA ILE A 112 -4.95 -1.52 -5.91
C ILE A 112 -5.07 -0.55 -7.09
N LYS A 113 -4.02 -0.46 -7.91
CA LYS A 113 -4.07 0.40 -9.08
C LYS A 113 -5.12 -0.05 -10.07
N LYS A 114 -5.28 -1.35 -10.25
CA LYS A 114 -6.29 -1.85 -11.17
C LYS A 114 -7.69 -1.50 -10.69
N CYS A 115 -7.91 -1.50 -9.39
CA CYS A 115 -9.19 -1.06 -8.85
C CYS A 115 -9.45 0.40 -9.20
N LEU A 116 -8.42 1.23 -9.09
CA LEU A 116 -8.58 2.64 -9.42
C LEU A 116 -8.88 2.84 -10.90
N ASP A 117 -8.34 1.98 -11.75
CA ASP A 117 -8.58 2.09 -13.19
C ASP A 117 -10.00 1.74 -13.58
N THR A 118 -10.75 1.06 -12.74
CA THR A 118 -12.12 0.68 -13.06
C THR A 118 -13.13 1.74 -12.62
N ILE A 119 -12.68 2.77 -11.97
CA ILE A 119 -13.56 3.87 -11.58
C ILE A 119 -13.84 4.81 -12.76
#